data_9008a0950c39dc1f3cc166c56bc663b1
#
_entry.id   9008a0950c39dc1f3cc166c56bc663b1
#
_cell.length_a   1.000
_cell.length_b   1.000
_cell.length_c   1.000
_cell.angle_alpha   90.00
_cell.angle_beta   90.00
_cell.angle_gamma   90.00
#
_symmetry.space_group_name_H-M   'P 1'
#
loop_
_entity.id
_entity.type
_entity.pdbx_description
1 polymer ?
#
loop_
_entity_poly.entity_id
_entity_poly.type
_entity_poly.pdbx_seq_one_letter_code
_entity_poly.pdbx_strand_id
1 'polypeptide(L)'
;CSSCYLFSWPVVGGEHPSVDKPHILYAMPHSLYSGRARSYLIKNFIPFEERSTGHESFKAEVLPKGKLPTIPTLVTAEGEVIRDGAAIIEHFEAATGRPCQPSGARQQVISALFDVIGTDGLLRPAMHYRWNFPDENFAFVRYHCLHSQRDVPERQEKTEAMMNRMRHA
;
A
#
# COMPACT_ATOMS: atom_id res chain seq x y z
N CYS A 1 19.87 -5.49 -9.79
CA CYS A 1 18.74 -6.13 -10.50
C CYS A 1 17.45 -5.55 -9.96
N SER A 2 16.82 -4.70 -10.74
CA SER A 2 15.61 -3.96 -10.40
C SER A 2 14.44 -4.93 -10.32
N SER A 3 13.93 -5.20 -9.11
CA SER A 3 12.72 -5.98 -8.92
C SER A 3 11.49 -5.06 -9.05
N CYS A 4 11.21 -4.62 -10.28
CA CYS A 4 9.93 -4.05 -10.62
C CYS A 4 8.97 -5.22 -10.87
N TYR A 5 8.05 -5.45 -9.95
CA TYR A 5 6.93 -6.34 -10.22
C TYR A 5 5.93 -5.58 -11.10
N LEU A 6 6.09 -5.71 -12.43
CA LEU A 6 5.02 -5.41 -13.37
C LEU A 6 3.95 -6.50 -13.20
N PHE A 7 2.94 -6.23 -12.42
CA PHE A 7 1.77 -7.07 -12.34
C PHE A 7 0.94 -6.82 -13.60
N SER A 8 1.23 -7.56 -14.68
CA SER A 8 0.37 -7.56 -15.87
C SER A 8 -0.76 -8.56 -15.63
N TRP A 9 -1.93 -8.05 -15.26
CA TRP A 9 -3.16 -8.83 -15.24
C TRP A 9 -3.69 -9.02 -16.67
N PRO A 10 -4.21 -10.20 -17.04
CA PRO A 10 -4.80 -10.40 -18.37
C PRO A 10 -6.06 -9.54 -18.50
N VAL A 11 -6.02 -8.61 -19.45
CA VAL A 11 -7.15 -7.74 -19.79
C VAL A 11 -8.17 -8.54 -20.58
N VAL A 12 -9.36 -8.68 -20.04
CA VAL A 12 -10.51 -9.11 -20.84
C VAL A 12 -11.05 -7.88 -21.58
N GLY A 13 -10.61 -7.67 -22.82
CA GLY A 13 -11.32 -6.91 -23.85
C GLY A 13 -11.52 -5.40 -23.62
N GLY A 14 -10.50 -4.65 -23.22
CA GLY A 14 -10.55 -3.20 -23.22
C GLY A 14 -9.16 -2.60 -23.48
N GLU A 15 -9.03 -1.68 -24.43
CA GLU A 15 -7.81 -0.92 -24.64
C GLU A 15 -7.52 -0.09 -23.38
N HIS A 16 -6.34 -0.30 -22.77
CA HIS A 16 -5.85 0.58 -21.73
C HIS A 16 -5.64 1.98 -22.32
N PRO A 17 -6.16 3.05 -21.69
CA PRO A 17 -5.72 4.38 -22.06
C PRO A 17 -4.20 4.42 -21.89
N SER A 18 -3.50 4.88 -22.92
CA SER A 18 -2.06 5.11 -22.87
C SER A 18 -1.80 6.19 -21.82
N VAL A 19 -1.45 5.78 -20.61
CA VAL A 19 -1.05 6.71 -19.55
C VAL A 19 0.44 6.94 -19.73
N ASP A 20 0.82 8.10 -20.22
CA ASP A 20 2.22 8.47 -20.45
C ASP A 20 3.07 8.35 -19.17
N LYS A 21 2.45 8.42 -17.99
CA LYS A 21 3.11 8.25 -16.69
C LYS A 21 2.16 7.56 -15.71
N PRO A 22 2.48 6.33 -15.22
CA PRO A 22 1.66 5.67 -14.22
C PRO A 22 1.76 6.35 -12.86
N HIS A 23 0.73 6.20 -12.02
CA HIS A 23 0.82 6.52 -10.61
C HIS A 23 1.84 5.61 -9.92
N ILE A 24 2.47 6.04 -8.83
CA ILE A 24 3.43 5.24 -8.08
C ILE A 24 2.85 4.97 -6.69
N LEU A 25 2.58 3.71 -6.39
CA LEU A 25 2.13 3.28 -5.06
C LEU A 25 3.33 2.76 -4.26
N TYR A 26 3.73 3.48 -3.23
CA TYR A 26 4.69 2.99 -2.25
C TYR A 26 3.97 2.15 -1.21
N ALA A 27 4.28 0.87 -1.20
CA ALA A 27 3.55 -0.14 -0.46
C ALA A 27 4.45 -1.31 -0.05
N MET A 28 3.90 -2.21 0.77
CA MET A 28 4.51 -3.50 1.11
C MET A 28 3.48 -4.61 0.97
N PRO A 29 3.86 -5.77 0.40
CA PRO A 29 2.92 -6.88 0.15
C PRO A 29 2.18 -7.36 1.40
N HIS A 30 2.85 -7.39 2.54
CA HIS A 30 2.28 -7.83 3.82
C HIS A 30 1.57 -6.73 4.62
N SER A 31 1.50 -5.51 4.11
CA SER A 31 0.79 -4.42 4.77
C SER A 31 -0.70 -4.47 4.45
N LEU A 32 -1.54 -4.59 5.48
CA LEU A 32 -2.99 -4.59 5.37
C LEU A 32 -3.51 -3.27 4.77
N TYR A 33 -2.97 -2.15 5.25
CA TYR A 33 -3.34 -0.83 4.76
C TYR A 33 -2.96 -0.62 3.29
N SER A 34 -1.78 -1.12 2.89
CA SER A 34 -1.37 -1.12 1.47
C SER A 34 -2.28 -1.99 0.62
N GLY A 35 -2.74 -3.12 1.15
CA GLY A 35 -3.69 -4.02 0.50
C GLY A 35 -5.00 -3.33 0.13
N ARG A 36 -5.51 -2.47 1.00
CA ARG A 36 -6.73 -1.67 0.74
C ARG A 36 -6.56 -0.78 -0.50
N ALA A 37 -5.52 0.04 -0.53
CA ALA A 37 -5.25 0.93 -1.66
C ALA A 37 -4.99 0.14 -2.95
N ARG A 38 -4.15 -0.89 -2.88
CA ARG A 38 -3.84 -1.77 -4.02
C ARG A 38 -5.10 -2.40 -4.63
N SER A 39 -5.95 -2.98 -3.79
CA SER A 39 -7.18 -3.63 -4.23
C SER A 39 -8.14 -2.66 -4.90
N TYR A 40 -8.24 -1.43 -4.39
CA TYR A 40 -9.05 -0.38 -4.99
C TYR A 40 -8.54 0.02 -6.37
N LEU A 41 -7.24 0.28 -6.50
CA LEU A 41 -6.62 0.67 -7.77
C LEU A 41 -6.79 -0.43 -8.83
N ILE A 42 -6.55 -1.70 -8.47
CA ILE A 42 -6.75 -2.85 -9.35
C ILE A 42 -8.21 -2.97 -9.78
N LYS A 43 -9.15 -2.92 -8.83
CA LYS A 43 -10.59 -3.07 -9.11
C LYS A 43 -11.12 -2.00 -10.05
N ASN A 44 -10.58 -0.78 -9.96
CA ASN A 44 -11.01 0.34 -10.78
C ASN A 44 -10.14 0.55 -12.02
N PHE A 45 -9.25 -0.39 -12.35
CA PHE A 45 -8.38 -0.34 -13.52
C PHE A 45 -7.52 0.93 -13.60
N ILE A 46 -7.11 1.46 -12.44
CA ILE A 46 -6.24 2.63 -12.34
C ILE A 46 -4.80 2.17 -12.52
N PRO A 47 -4.07 2.62 -13.56
CA PRO A 47 -2.72 2.18 -13.81
C PRO A 47 -1.75 2.69 -12.75
N PHE A 48 -0.99 1.80 -12.13
CA PHE A 48 0.03 2.16 -11.17
C PHE A 48 1.22 1.19 -11.20
N GLU A 49 2.37 1.70 -10.77
CA GLU A 49 3.56 0.94 -10.46
C GLU A 49 3.71 0.83 -8.93
N GLU A 50 3.90 -0.38 -8.41
CA GLU A 50 4.15 -0.55 -6.97
C GLU A 50 5.65 -0.56 -6.70
N ARG A 51 6.08 0.26 -5.73
CA ARG A 51 7.47 0.36 -5.27
C ARG A 51 7.56 0.16 -3.76
N SER A 52 8.67 -0.40 -3.30
CA SER A 52 8.96 -0.45 -1.86
C SER A 52 9.42 0.92 -1.34
N THR A 53 9.31 1.13 -0.03
CA THR A 53 9.85 2.32 0.64
C THR A 53 11.38 2.40 0.59
N GLY A 54 12.06 1.30 0.29
CA GLY A 54 13.50 1.25 0.05
C GLY A 54 13.93 1.79 -1.31
N HIS A 55 13.00 1.98 -2.24
CA HIS A 55 13.32 2.55 -3.55
C HIS A 55 13.83 3.99 -3.41
N GLU A 56 14.84 4.35 -4.19
CA GLU A 56 15.50 5.68 -4.11
C GLU A 56 14.53 6.85 -4.29
N SER A 57 13.54 6.71 -5.18
CA SER A 57 12.53 7.73 -5.43
C SER A 57 11.66 8.03 -4.22
N PHE A 58 11.46 7.09 -3.29
CA PHE A 58 10.72 7.36 -2.05
C PHE A 58 11.37 8.47 -1.23
N LYS A 59 12.70 8.42 -1.09
CA LYS A 59 13.45 9.44 -0.38
C LYS A 59 13.46 10.77 -1.12
N ALA A 60 13.54 10.75 -2.45
CA ALA A 60 13.62 11.95 -3.27
C ALA A 60 12.28 12.66 -3.42
N GLU A 61 11.19 11.92 -3.61
CA GLU A 61 9.89 12.46 -3.99
C GLU A 61 8.89 12.54 -2.83
N VAL A 62 8.95 11.58 -1.88
CA VAL A 62 7.94 11.45 -0.81
C VAL A 62 8.39 12.12 0.49
N LEU A 63 9.62 11.87 0.95
CA LEU A 63 10.08 12.38 2.24
C LEU A 63 10.12 13.91 2.32
N PRO A 64 10.50 14.67 1.26
CA PRO A 64 10.48 16.13 1.31
C PRO A 64 9.07 16.72 1.40
N LYS A 65 8.07 16.00 0.87
CA LYS A 65 6.67 16.43 0.84
C LYS A 65 5.85 15.97 2.05
N GLY A 66 6.46 15.27 3.01
CA GLY A 66 5.74 14.78 4.17
C GLY A 66 6.61 14.32 5.32
N LYS A 67 6.07 14.52 6.51
CA LYS A 67 6.80 14.37 7.78
C LYS A 67 7.03 12.91 8.21
N LEU A 68 6.28 11.94 7.70
CA LEU A 68 6.33 10.54 8.13
C LEU A 68 6.45 9.57 6.95
N PRO A 69 7.34 8.58 7.03
CA PRO A 69 7.49 7.54 6.02
C PRO A 69 6.41 6.45 6.19
N THR A 70 5.15 6.80 5.97
CA THR A 70 4.01 5.87 6.09
C THR A 70 3.67 5.21 4.77
N ILE A 71 3.08 4.02 4.84
CA ILE A 71 2.50 3.29 3.71
C ILE A 71 1.05 2.90 4.03
N PRO A 72 0.17 2.88 3.01
CA PRO A 72 0.43 3.22 1.60
C PRO A 72 0.63 4.73 1.39
N THR A 73 1.48 5.08 0.43
CA THR A 73 1.62 6.44 -0.09
C THR A 73 1.59 6.38 -1.61
N LEU A 74 0.73 7.16 -2.22
CA LEU A 74 0.62 7.28 -3.67
C LEU A 74 1.27 8.59 -4.13
N VAL A 75 2.05 8.52 -5.19
CA VAL A 75 2.46 9.69 -5.99
C VAL A 75 1.66 9.64 -7.28
N THR A 76 0.83 10.64 -7.53
CA THR A 76 0.02 10.69 -8.74
C THR A 76 0.91 10.95 -9.98
N ALA A 77 0.35 10.75 -11.16
CA ALA A 77 1.05 11.06 -12.42
C ALA A 77 1.48 12.53 -12.48
N GLU A 78 0.73 13.42 -11.85
CA GLU A 78 0.97 14.85 -11.74
C GLU A 78 2.00 15.21 -10.65
N GLY A 79 2.40 14.24 -9.82
CA GLY A 79 3.39 14.40 -8.76
C GLY A 79 2.81 14.83 -7.39
N GLU A 80 1.48 14.76 -7.21
CA GLU A 80 0.86 14.93 -5.91
C GLU A 80 1.15 13.72 -5.00
N VAL A 81 1.38 13.96 -3.70
CA VAL A 81 1.65 12.90 -2.72
C VAL A 81 0.45 12.73 -1.81
N ILE A 82 -0.20 11.59 -1.90
CA ILE A 82 -1.38 11.23 -1.12
C ILE A 82 -1.01 10.08 -0.18
N ARG A 83 -1.30 10.24 1.10
CA ARG A 83 -1.03 9.25 2.14
C ARG A 83 -2.32 8.70 2.68
N ASP A 84 -2.23 7.44 3.16
CA ASP A 84 -3.34 6.67 3.67
C ASP A 84 -4.25 6.07 2.60
N GLY A 85 -4.72 4.84 2.85
CA GLY A 85 -5.55 4.12 1.90
C GLY A 85 -6.92 4.74 1.68
N ALA A 86 -7.50 5.37 2.70
CA ALA A 86 -8.80 6.06 2.56
C ALA A 86 -8.65 7.31 1.71
N ALA A 87 -7.64 8.15 1.98
CA ALA A 87 -7.38 9.36 1.21
C ALA A 87 -7.05 9.06 -0.27
N ILE A 88 -6.33 7.96 -0.55
CA ILE A 88 -6.08 7.51 -1.92
C ILE A 88 -7.40 7.17 -2.62
N ILE A 89 -8.29 6.44 -1.96
CA ILE A 89 -9.60 6.09 -2.50
C ILE A 89 -10.43 7.34 -2.76
N GLU A 90 -10.53 8.23 -1.78
CA GLU A 90 -11.29 9.49 -1.88
C GLU A 90 -10.81 10.37 -3.04
N HIS A 91 -9.51 10.45 -3.26
CA HIS A 91 -8.94 11.20 -4.38
C HIS A 91 -9.47 10.71 -5.73
N PHE A 92 -9.44 9.40 -5.97
CA PHE A 92 -9.92 8.85 -7.24
C PHE A 92 -11.44 8.85 -7.36
N GLU A 93 -12.17 8.69 -6.27
CA GLU A 93 -13.63 8.82 -6.28
C GLU A 93 -14.08 10.24 -6.63
N ALA A 94 -13.41 11.25 -6.08
CA ALA A 94 -13.67 12.64 -6.42
C ALA A 94 -13.35 12.94 -7.90
N ALA A 95 -12.23 12.39 -8.40
CA ALA A 95 -11.82 12.59 -9.79
C ALA A 95 -12.75 11.91 -10.80
N THR A 96 -13.26 10.71 -10.47
CA THR A 96 -14.13 9.93 -11.37
C THR A 96 -15.62 10.24 -11.24
N GLY A 97 -16.02 10.88 -10.16
CA GLY A 97 -17.44 11.10 -9.83
C GLY A 97 -18.20 9.79 -9.52
N ARG A 98 -17.49 8.70 -9.22
CA ARG A 98 -18.06 7.38 -8.94
C ARG A 98 -17.75 6.95 -7.50
N PRO A 99 -18.55 7.39 -6.51
CA PRO A 99 -18.32 7.00 -5.13
C PRO A 99 -18.56 5.49 -4.95
N CYS A 100 -17.64 4.81 -4.29
CA CYS A 100 -17.83 3.42 -3.85
C CYS A 100 -18.73 3.33 -2.61
N GLN A 101 -19.00 4.47 -1.97
CA GLN A 101 -19.86 4.53 -0.82
C GLN A 101 -21.35 4.48 -1.21
N PRO A 102 -22.19 3.84 -0.39
CA PRO A 102 -23.62 3.81 -0.62
C PRO A 102 -24.21 5.21 -0.50
N SER A 103 -25.29 5.49 -1.25
CA SER A 103 -25.95 6.81 -1.28
C SER A 103 -26.81 7.10 -0.06
N GLY A 104 -27.28 6.07 0.66
CA GLY A 104 -28.16 6.22 1.82
C GLY A 104 -27.40 6.55 3.10
N ALA A 105 -27.81 7.59 3.84
CA ALA A 105 -27.13 8.04 5.07
C ALA A 105 -26.95 6.91 6.12
N ARG A 106 -27.96 6.06 6.33
CA ARG A 106 -27.85 4.91 7.24
C ARG A 106 -26.78 3.93 6.77
N GLN A 107 -26.73 3.63 5.48
CA GLN A 107 -25.74 2.72 4.91
C GLN A 107 -24.34 3.32 4.97
N GLN A 108 -24.18 4.63 4.81
CA GLN A 108 -22.90 5.33 4.98
C GLN A 108 -22.37 5.18 6.41
N VAL A 109 -23.23 5.37 7.42
CA VAL A 109 -22.84 5.17 8.82
C VAL A 109 -22.40 3.72 9.08
N ILE A 110 -23.17 2.74 8.57
CA ILE A 110 -22.80 1.32 8.71
C ILE A 110 -21.49 1.03 8.00
N SER A 111 -21.28 1.56 6.80
CA SER A 111 -20.02 1.40 6.05
C SER A 111 -18.84 1.98 6.82
N ALA A 112 -18.99 3.17 7.40
CA ALA A 112 -17.96 3.80 8.22
C ALA A 112 -17.63 2.99 9.49
N LEU A 113 -18.65 2.41 10.15
CA LEU A 113 -18.43 1.53 11.30
C LEU A 113 -17.65 0.27 10.91
N PHE A 114 -17.99 -0.37 9.78
CA PHE A 114 -17.22 -1.51 9.28
C PHE A 114 -15.79 -1.12 8.89
N ASP A 115 -15.59 0.09 8.39
CA ASP A 115 -14.26 0.59 8.08
C ASP A 115 -13.39 0.71 9.34
N VAL A 116 -13.91 1.31 10.41
CA VAL A 116 -13.23 1.40 11.72
C VAL A 116 -12.96 0.00 12.30
N ILE A 117 -13.93 -0.90 12.24
CA ILE A 117 -13.73 -2.28 12.71
C ILE A 117 -12.63 -2.98 11.92
N GLY A 118 -12.62 -2.81 10.58
CA GLY A 118 -11.64 -3.44 9.70
C GLY A 118 -10.22 -2.86 9.86
N THR A 119 -10.11 -1.55 10.02
CA THR A 119 -8.80 -0.88 10.08
C THR A 119 -8.17 -0.93 11.46
N ASP A 120 -8.94 -0.64 12.51
CA ASP A 120 -8.42 -0.54 13.88
C ASP A 120 -8.78 -1.77 14.72
N GLY A 121 -10.02 -2.24 14.63
CA GLY A 121 -10.50 -3.36 15.43
C GLY A 121 -9.81 -4.69 15.12
N LEU A 122 -9.50 -4.96 13.86
CA LEU A 122 -8.84 -6.19 13.42
C LEU A 122 -7.31 -6.10 13.38
N LEU A 123 -6.72 -4.95 13.71
CA LEU A 123 -5.27 -4.78 13.69
C LEU A 123 -4.58 -5.73 14.68
N ARG A 124 -5.05 -5.82 15.91
CA ARG A 124 -4.47 -6.71 16.93
C ARG A 124 -4.54 -8.20 16.56
N PRO A 125 -5.69 -8.74 16.13
CA PRO A 125 -5.74 -10.10 15.58
C PRO A 125 -4.77 -10.32 14.43
N ALA A 126 -4.70 -9.38 13.48
CA ALA A 126 -3.79 -9.48 12.36
C ALA A 126 -2.31 -9.50 12.78
N MET A 127 -1.92 -8.68 13.76
CA MET A 127 -0.57 -8.71 14.33
C MET A 127 -0.30 -9.99 15.10
N HIS A 128 -1.28 -10.50 15.86
CA HIS A 128 -1.17 -11.79 16.53
C HIS A 128 -0.87 -12.92 15.55
N TYR A 129 -1.66 -13.07 14.51
CA TYR A 129 -1.45 -14.12 13.50
C TYR A 129 -0.15 -13.94 12.72
N ARG A 130 0.29 -12.75 12.48
CA ARG A 130 1.56 -12.46 11.78
C ARG A 130 2.79 -12.88 12.59
N TRP A 131 2.80 -12.59 13.90
CA TRP A 131 4.02 -12.65 14.69
C TRP A 131 4.10 -13.83 15.65
N ASN A 132 2.97 -14.44 16.02
CA ASN A 132 2.92 -15.54 16.98
C ASN A 132 2.93 -16.94 16.36
N PHE A 133 2.97 -17.00 15.01
CA PHE A 133 3.08 -18.24 14.24
C PHE A 133 4.32 -18.14 13.33
N PRO A 134 5.54 -18.19 13.91
CA PRO A 134 6.78 -17.96 13.14
C PRO A 134 7.05 -19.04 12.11
N ASP A 135 6.69 -20.29 12.37
CA ASP A 135 6.94 -21.40 11.46
C ASP A 135 6.22 -21.22 10.12
N GLU A 136 5.01 -20.64 10.15
CA GLU A 136 4.20 -20.39 8.97
C GLU A 136 4.52 -19.03 8.30
N ASN A 137 4.85 -18.01 9.07
CA ASN A 137 4.86 -16.64 8.58
C ASN A 137 6.25 -15.98 8.49
N PHE A 138 7.22 -16.45 9.28
CA PHE A 138 8.50 -15.74 9.42
C PHE A 138 9.25 -15.61 8.09
N ALA A 139 9.32 -16.68 7.32
CA ALA A 139 10.01 -16.67 6.03
C ALA A 139 9.41 -15.64 5.06
N PHE A 140 8.08 -15.59 4.97
CA PHE A 140 7.35 -14.64 4.14
C PHE A 140 7.59 -13.19 4.59
N VAL A 141 7.38 -12.91 5.89
CA VAL A 141 7.55 -11.55 6.44
C VAL A 141 8.99 -11.09 6.28
N ARG A 142 9.96 -11.93 6.62
CA ARG A 142 11.39 -11.62 6.49
C ARG A 142 11.79 -11.34 5.05
N TYR A 143 11.34 -12.17 4.11
CA TYR A 143 11.59 -11.97 2.68
C TYR A 143 11.13 -10.58 2.23
N HIS A 144 9.89 -10.19 2.52
CA HIS A 144 9.34 -8.90 2.11
C HIS A 144 9.98 -7.72 2.84
N CYS A 145 10.30 -7.88 4.12
CA CYS A 145 11.04 -6.87 4.87
C CYS A 145 12.43 -6.65 4.30
N LEU A 146 13.14 -7.73 3.94
CA LEU A 146 14.46 -7.66 3.33
C LEU A 146 14.42 -6.93 1.98
N HIS A 147 13.45 -7.27 1.13
CA HIS A 147 13.32 -6.68 -0.21
C HIS A 147 12.76 -5.25 -0.20
N SER A 148 12.22 -4.80 0.93
CA SER A 148 11.82 -3.41 1.12
C SER A 148 13.00 -2.49 1.50
N GLN A 149 14.13 -3.06 1.91
CA GLN A 149 15.34 -2.30 2.23
C GLN A 149 16.16 -2.03 0.97
N ARG A 150 16.97 -0.98 1.02
CA ARG A 150 17.98 -0.73 -0.01
C ARG A 150 19.01 -1.86 -0.04
N ASP A 151 19.61 -2.07 -1.19
CA ASP A 151 20.72 -2.99 -1.34
C ASP A 151 22.01 -2.32 -0.84
N VAL A 152 22.25 -2.45 0.44
CA VAL A 152 23.40 -1.90 1.18
C VAL A 152 23.99 -3.00 2.07
N PRO A 153 25.27 -2.91 2.46
CA PRO A 153 25.91 -3.94 3.31
C PRO A 153 25.13 -4.28 4.59
N GLU A 154 24.52 -3.26 5.22
CA GLU A 154 23.75 -3.41 6.47
C GLU A 154 22.28 -3.81 6.25
N ARG A 155 21.92 -4.24 5.05
CA ARG A 155 20.53 -4.57 4.68
C ARG A 155 19.91 -5.60 5.62
N GLN A 156 20.66 -6.64 5.99
CA GLN A 156 20.16 -7.68 6.89
C GLN A 156 19.90 -7.14 8.29
N GLU A 157 20.86 -6.42 8.86
CA GLU A 157 20.73 -5.80 10.17
C GLU A 157 19.55 -4.83 10.23
N LYS A 158 19.39 -3.98 9.22
CA LYS A 158 18.25 -3.06 9.10
C LYS A 158 16.91 -3.80 9.00
N THR A 159 16.90 -4.95 8.33
CA THR A 159 15.71 -5.81 8.23
C THR A 159 15.31 -6.37 9.59
N GLU A 160 16.26 -6.93 10.33
CA GLU A 160 16.00 -7.48 11.66
C GLU A 160 15.55 -6.37 12.64
N ALA A 161 16.19 -5.22 12.61
CA ALA A 161 15.80 -4.07 13.42
C ALA A 161 14.37 -3.57 13.08
N MET A 162 13.99 -3.59 11.80
CA MET A 162 12.65 -3.24 11.35
C MET A 162 11.62 -4.26 11.83
N MET A 163 11.88 -5.55 11.66
CA MET A 163 10.99 -6.62 12.10
C MET A 163 10.78 -6.60 13.62
N ASN A 164 11.85 -6.36 14.39
CA ASN A 164 11.75 -6.23 15.83
C ASN A 164 10.87 -5.05 16.25
N ARG A 165 11.02 -3.89 15.61
CA ARG A 165 10.12 -2.75 15.86
C ARG A 165 8.67 -3.07 15.55
N MET A 166 8.40 -3.71 14.41
CA MET A 166 7.04 -4.07 14.00
C MET A 166 6.39 -5.11 14.91
N ARG A 167 7.18 -5.99 15.52
CA ARG A 167 6.70 -7.01 16.45
C ARG A 167 6.28 -6.43 17.80
N HIS A 168 6.87 -5.31 18.21
CA HIS A 168 6.68 -4.71 19.54
C HIS A 168 5.89 -3.39 19.49
N ALA A 169 5.42 -2.97 18.30
CA ALA A 169 4.55 -1.82 18.12
C ALA A 169 3.08 -2.17 18.34
#